data_0a1d541b5edbf5cc7dfbc9c43be1ac06
#
_entry.id   0a1d541b5edbf5cc7dfbc9c43be1ac06
#
_cell.length_a   1.000
_cell.length_b   1.000
_cell.length_c   1.000
_cell.angle_alpha   90.00
_cell.angle_beta   90.00
_cell.angle_gamma   90.00
#
_symmetry.space_group_name_H-M   'P 1'
#
loop_
_entity.id
_entity.type
_entity.pdbx_description
1 polymer ?
#
loop_
_entity_poly.entity_id
_entity_poly.type
_entity_poly.pdbx_seq_one_letter_code
_entity_poly.pdbx_strand_id
1 'polypeptide(L)'
;MKLSEHVRSTHNADGAVVLDILHGEMYRLNFVGSRMLELLKRGCTNVQIADAISREFGVARETVTADLEEFFEHLQKHKLLNPGRRPVL
;
A
#
# COMPACT_ATOMS: atom_id res chain seq x y z
N MET A 1 -9.91 -1.35 -1.67
CA MET A 1 -9.48 -0.77 -0.39
C MET A 1 -8.95 0.63 -0.61
N LYS A 2 -9.09 1.45 0.39
CA LYS A 2 -8.61 2.83 0.34
C LYS A 2 -7.83 3.13 1.60
N LEU A 3 -6.99 4.14 1.53
CA LEU A 3 -6.36 4.66 2.74
C LEU A 3 -7.43 5.27 3.63
N SER A 4 -7.24 5.12 4.94
CA SER A 4 -8.14 5.74 5.91
C SER A 4 -8.08 7.26 5.79
N GLU A 5 -9.16 7.93 6.17
CA GLU A 5 -9.26 9.38 6.00
C GLU A 5 -8.23 10.16 6.81
N HIS A 6 -7.77 9.57 7.90
CA HIS A 6 -6.78 10.21 8.76
C HIS A 6 -5.34 9.97 8.28
N VAL A 7 -5.18 9.38 7.10
CA VAL A 7 -3.86 9.03 6.56
C VAL A 7 -3.52 9.93 5.39
N ARG A 8 -2.30 10.44 5.39
CA ARG A 8 -1.75 11.24 4.30
C ARG A 8 -0.48 10.58 3.82
N SER A 9 -0.19 10.76 2.56
CA SER A 9 1.05 10.22 2.01
C SER A 9 1.71 11.25 1.10
N THR A 10 3.03 11.24 1.16
CA THR A 10 3.86 12.10 0.30
C THR A 10 4.87 11.22 -0.39
N HIS A 11 4.96 11.33 -1.71
CA HIS A 11 5.86 10.53 -2.52
C HIS A 11 7.07 11.36 -2.93
N ASN A 12 8.23 10.71 -2.95
CA ASN A 12 9.44 11.35 -3.43
C ASN A 12 10.25 10.34 -4.24
N ALA A 13 11.47 10.72 -4.66
CA ALA A 13 12.29 9.87 -5.53
C ALA A 13 12.71 8.58 -4.85
N ASP A 14 12.83 8.57 -3.54
CA ASP A 14 13.32 7.42 -2.78
C ASP A 14 12.22 6.53 -2.26
N GLY A 15 10.97 6.98 -2.30
CA GLY A 15 9.87 6.20 -1.77
C GLY A 15 8.72 7.09 -1.36
N ALA A 16 8.16 6.83 -0.17
CA ALA A 16 7.05 7.62 0.33
C ALA A 16 7.07 7.67 1.85
N VAL A 17 6.39 8.67 2.37
CA VAL A 17 6.13 8.79 3.79
C VAL A 17 4.63 8.75 3.98
N VAL A 18 4.17 7.88 4.87
CA VAL A 18 2.76 7.75 5.21
C VAL A 18 2.58 8.30 6.61
N LEU A 19 1.69 9.26 6.74
CA LEU A 19 1.47 9.94 8.01
C LEU A 19 0.09 9.60 8.54
N ASP A 20 0.06 9.05 9.75
CA ASP A 20 -1.18 8.79 10.46
C ASP A 20 -1.43 9.96 11.39
N ILE A 21 -2.29 10.86 10.96
CA ILE A 21 -2.54 12.10 11.69
C ILE A 21 -3.24 11.83 13.01
N LEU A 22 -4.11 10.84 13.01
CA LEU A 22 -4.90 10.53 14.21
C LEU A 22 -4.03 10.00 15.35
N HIS A 23 -3.06 9.16 15.01
CA HIS A 23 -2.22 8.54 16.02
C HIS A 23 -0.85 9.19 16.12
N GLY A 24 -0.57 10.17 15.28
CA GLY A 24 0.70 10.88 15.30
C GLY A 24 1.89 10.03 14.90
N GLU A 25 1.68 9.08 14.02
CA GLU A 25 2.73 8.16 13.61
C GLU A 25 3.11 8.35 12.15
N MET A 26 4.35 8.01 11.84
CA MET A 26 4.88 8.17 10.51
C MET A 26 5.56 6.88 10.08
N TYR A 27 5.31 6.48 8.83
CA TYR A 27 5.87 5.26 8.28
C TYR A 27 6.59 5.58 6.99
N ARG A 28 7.73 4.94 6.78
CA ARG A 28 8.49 5.13 5.56
C ARG A 28 8.34 3.92 4.65
N LEU A 29 8.17 4.19 3.38
CA LEU A 29 8.09 3.15 2.36
C LEU A 29 9.27 3.31 1.41
N ASN A 30 9.85 2.18 1.00
CA ASN A 30 10.87 2.23 -0.03
C ASN A 30 10.18 2.48 -1.39
N PHE A 31 10.99 2.52 -2.44
CA PHE A 31 10.48 2.87 -3.76
C PHE A 31 9.39 1.89 -4.24
N VAL A 32 9.59 0.60 -4.02
CA VAL A 32 8.62 -0.41 -4.43
C VAL A 32 7.32 -0.28 -3.63
N GLY A 33 7.44 -0.12 -2.31
CA GLY A 33 6.27 0.08 -1.46
C GLY A 33 5.51 1.34 -1.82
N SER A 34 6.23 2.39 -2.17
CA SER A 34 5.63 3.64 -2.61
C SER A 34 4.81 3.42 -3.89
N ARG A 35 5.36 2.66 -4.82
CA ARG A 35 4.65 2.37 -6.07
C ARG A 35 3.41 1.52 -5.81
N MET A 36 3.51 0.55 -4.92
CA MET A 36 2.36 -0.25 -4.52
C MET A 36 1.25 0.63 -3.95
N LEU A 37 1.63 1.55 -3.08
CA LEU A 37 0.67 2.46 -2.46
C LEU A 37 0.01 3.34 -3.52
N GLU A 38 0.77 3.83 -4.47
CA GLU A 38 0.25 4.66 -5.54
C GLU A 38 -0.81 3.92 -6.35
N LEU A 39 -0.53 2.66 -6.70
CA LEU A 39 -1.46 1.86 -7.46
C LEU A 39 -2.71 1.52 -6.63
N LEU A 40 -2.52 1.28 -5.35
CA LEU A 40 -3.64 1.06 -4.45
C LEU A 40 -4.55 2.28 -4.41
N LYS A 41 -3.97 3.45 -4.33
CA LYS A 41 -4.75 4.70 -4.29
C LYS A 41 -5.52 4.94 -5.58
N ARG A 42 -5.04 4.39 -6.69
CA ARG A 42 -5.73 4.48 -7.97
C ARG A 42 -6.86 3.48 -8.10
N GLY A 43 -7.03 2.61 -7.12
CA GLY A 43 -8.09 1.61 -7.14
C GLY A 43 -7.72 0.32 -7.85
N CYS A 44 -6.44 0.07 -8.07
CA CYS A 44 -6.01 -1.17 -8.70
C CYS A 44 -6.24 -2.36 -7.78
N THR A 45 -6.56 -3.51 -8.38
CA THR A 45 -6.71 -4.75 -7.63
C THR A 45 -5.34 -5.31 -7.27
N ASN A 46 -5.32 -6.27 -6.35
CA ASN A 46 -4.08 -6.93 -5.96
C ASN A 46 -3.38 -7.55 -7.17
N VAL A 47 -4.15 -8.17 -8.04
CA VAL A 47 -3.60 -8.80 -9.26
C VAL A 47 -2.98 -7.73 -10.16
N GLN A 48 -3.66 -6.62 -10.33
CA GLN A 48 -3.15 -5.52 -11.16
C GLN A 48 -1.87 -4.94 -10.57
N ILE A 49 -1.82 -4.76 -9.26
CA ILE A 49 -0.64 -4.22 -8.61
C ILE A 49 0.54 -5.18 -8.75
N ALA A 50 0.31 -6.47 -8.49
CA ALA A 50 1.37 -7.47 -8.61
C ALA A 50 1.92 -7.52 -10.03
N ASP A 51 1.02 -7.47 -11.00
CA ASP A 51 1.40 -7.51 -12.40
C ASP A 51 2.23 -6.29 -12.80
N ALA A 52 1.79 -5.12 -12.39
CA ALA A 52 2.49 -3.87 -12.71
C ALA A 52 3.87 -3.83 -12.07
N ILE A 53 3.98 -4.18 -10.81
CA ILE A 53 5.25 -4.17 -10.09
C ILE A 53 6.22 -5.19 -10.70
N SER A 54 5.72 -6.39 -10.98
CA SER A 54 6.54 -7.43 -11.61
C SER A 54 7.12 -6.93 -12.93
N ARG A 55 6.31 -6.28 -13.73
CA ARG A 55 6.74 -5.76 -15.03
C ARG A 55 7.72 -4.60 -14.89
N GLU A 56 7.42 -3.67 -13.99
CA GLU A 56 8.22 -2.45 -13.84
C GLU A 56 9.59 -2.72 -13.26
N PHE A 57 9.70 -3.67 -12.34
CA PHE A 57 10.94 -3.90 -11.62
C PHE A 57 11.64 -5.20 -12.01
N GLY A 58 11.04 -5.97 -12.91
CA GLY A 58 11.66 -7.22 -13.36
C GLY A 58 11.75 -8.27 -12.27
N VAL A 59 10.80 -8.29 -11.35
CA VAL A 59 10.78 -9.22 -10.23
C VAL A 59 9.73 -10.30 -10.49
N ALA A 60 10.02 -11.53 -10.04
CA ALA A 60 9.08 -12.61 -10.21
C ALA A 60 7.74 -12.28 -9.57
N ARG A 61 6.67 -12.61 -10.27
CA ARG A 61 5.33 -12.28 -9.81
C ARG A 61 5.00 -12.89 -8.45
N GLU A 62 5.47 -14.10 -8.21
CA GLU A 62 5.26 -14.78 -6.94
C GLU A 62 5.88 -14.00 -5.78
N THR A 63 7.08 -13.46 -6.02
CA THR A 63 7.76 -12.66 -5.02
C THR A 63 6.98 -11.37 -4.75
N VAL A 64 6.51 -10.74 -5.82
CA VAL A 64 5.73 -9.51 -5.67
C VAL A 64 4.43 -9.77 -4.92
N THR A 65 3.77 -10.87 -5.23
CA THR A 65 2.53 -11.23 -4.56
C THR A 65 2.73 -11.42 -3.06
N ALA A 66 3.81 -12.11 -2.68
CA ALA A 66 4.12 -12.31 -1.27
C ALA A 66 4.42 -10.98 -0.58
N ASP A 67 5.20 -10.13 -1.23
CA ASP A 67 5.53 -8.82 -0.68
C ASP A 67 4.29 -7.94 -0.55
N LEU A 68 3.40 -8.04 -1.51
CA LEU A 68 2.17 -7.24 -1.51
C LEU A 68 1.25 -7.67 -0.37
N GLU A 69 1.15 -8.98 -0.13
CA GLU A 69 0.34 -9.48 0.98
C GLU A 69 0.88 -8.99 2.31
N GLU A 70 2.21 -9.02 2.47
CA GLU A 70 2.86 -8.52 3.67
C GLU A 70 2.60 -7.03 3.84
N PHE A 71 2.68 -6.29 2.75
CA PHE A 71 2.44 -4.86 2.75
C PHE A 71 1.01 -4.54 3.20
N PHE A 72 0.03 -5.25 2.67
CA PHE A 72 -1.36 -5.05 3.06
C PHE A 72 -1.60 -5.41 4.52
N GLU A 73 -1.01 -6.51 4.97
CA GLU A 73 -1.11 -6.91 6.37
C GLU A 73 -0.59 -5.80 7.28
N HIS A 74 0.54 -5.23 6.91
CA HIS A 74 1.15 -4.16 7.68
C HIS A 74 0.24 -2.94 7.74
N LEU A 75 -0.32 -2.56 6.60
CA LEU A 75 -1.23 -1.42 6.55
C LEU A 75 -2.49 -1.67 7.38
N GLN A 76 -3.02 -2.87 7.33
CA GLN A 76 -4.21 -3.21 8.11
C GLN A 76 -3.92 -3.24 9.60
N LYS A 77 -2.78 -3.77 9.96
CA LYS A 77 -2.38 -3.86 11.36
C LYS A 77 -2.29 -2.49 12.00
N HIS A 78 -1.83 -1.52 11.25
CA HIS A 78 -1.70 -0.15 11.75
C HIS A 78 -2.91 0.71 11.42
N LYS A 79 -3.99 0.09 10.91
CA LYS A 79 -5.26 0.74 10.61
C LYS A 79 -5.10 1.89 9.63
N LEU A 80 -4.19 1.72 8.69
CA LEU A 80 -3.94 2.72 7.67
C LEU A 80 -4.85 2.56 6.47
N LEU A 81 -5.51 1.40 6.36
CA LEU A 81 -6.44 1.14 5.28
C LEU A 81 -7.86 1.15 5.79
N ASN A 82 -8.71 1.74 5.01
CA ASN A 82 -10.14 1.61 5.19
C ASN A 82 -10.56 0.37 4.40
N PRO A 83 -11.06 -0.67 5.03
CA PRO A 83 -11.42 -1.90 4.31
C PRO A 83 -12.57 -1.71 3.34
N GLY A 84 -13.13 -0.52 3.27
CA GLY A 84 -14.25 -0.26 2.41
C GLY A 84 -15.49 -0.77 3.09
N ARG A 85 -16.28 -1.56 2.34
CA ARG A 85 -17.47 -2.10 2.93
C ARG A 85 -17.13 -3.22 3.88
N ARG A 86 -17.49 -3.04 5.10
CA ARG A 86 -17.22 -4.04 6.10
C ARG A 86 -18.23 -5.18 6.03
N PRO A 87 -17.80 -6.39 6.25
CA PRO A 87 -18.77 -7.47 6.38
C PRO A 87 -19.63 -7.21 7.58
N VAL A 88 -20.89 -7.41 7.40
CA VAL A 88 -21.82 -7.29 8.49
C VAL A 88 -21.91 -8.63 9.17
N LEU A 89 -21.71 -8.62 10.41
CA LEU A 89 -21.74 -9.87 11.14
C LEU A 89 -23.10 -10.22 11.62
#